data_26f38edad6e2fd0fc16bffa13b9b8c1f
#
_entry.id   26f38edad6e2fd0fc16bffa13b9b8c1f
#
_cell.length_a   1.000
_cell.length_b   1.000
_cell.length_c   1.000
_cell.angle_alpha   90.00
_cell.angle_beta   90.00
_cell.angle_gamma   90.00
#
_symmetry.space_group_name_H-M   'P 1'
#
loop_
_entity.id
_entity.type
_entity.pdbx_description
1 polymer ?
#
loop_
_entity_poly.entity_id
_entity_poly.type
_entity_poly.pdbx_seq_one_letter_code
_entity_poly.pdbx_strand_id
1 'polypeptide(L)'
;MYTAHPDRYADMPYRRTGRSGLKLPALSLGLWHNFGPDRPVETQRAILRRAFDLGVTHFDLANNYGPPPGAAEAALGEALKADFAAHRDELVVSTKAGYLMWPGPYGEWGSRKYLLSSLDQSLARLGLEYVDVFYSHRPDPDTPLEETMGALHSAVQQGKALYVGVSNYSAEQTREAARILGELGTPLLIHQPRYSMLDRRPEDEGLLDALDELQVGSIAYSPLEQGLLTGRYLDGIPEDSRAASDSPFLNSDAVTEDLVGRLRALNEIAGSRGQTLAQLALAWVLRGGRVTSALVGASSPRQLEDSVGAIRNLDFDTEELARIDEIVKI
;
A
#
# COMPACT_ATOMS: atom_id res chain seq x y z
N MET A 1 28.65 5.97 -2.05
CA MET A 1 27.75 6.11 -0.88
C MET A 1 26.57 6.93 -1.34
N TYR A 2 25.34 6.54 -1.04
CA TYR A 2 24.15 7.31 -1.39
C TYR A 2 24.09 8.57 -0.51
N THR A 3 23.71 9.69 -1.13
CA THR A 3 23.44 10.95 -0.46
C THR A 3 22.04 11.39 -0.84
N ALA A 4 21.16 11.52 0.14
CA ALA A 4 19.76 11.90 -0.06
C ALA A 4 19.63 13.34 -0.58
N HIS A 5 18.65 13.58 -1.45
CA HIS A 5 18.38 14.92 -1.95
C HIS A 5 18.03 15.88 -0.79
N PRO A 6 18.64 17.06 -0.70
CA PRO A 6 18.41 17.99 0.43
C PRO A 6 16.95 18.47 0.50
N ASP A 7 16.32 18.72 -0.65
CA ASP A 7 14.95 19.26 -0.74
C ASP A 7 13.88 18.17 -0.87
N ARG A 8 14.17 16.90 -0.48
CA ARG A 8 13.27 15.75 -0.65
C ARG A 8 11.89 15.91 -0.04
N TYR A 9 11.74 16.77 0.96
CA TYR A 9 10.47 17.00 1.65
C TYR A 9 9.67 18.21 1.12
N ALA A 10 10.19 18.95 0.14
CA ALA A 10 9.60 20.21 -0.27
C ALA A 10 8.23 20.06 -0.97
N ASP A 11 8.08 19.05 -1.83
CA ASP A 11 6.91 18.93 -2.68
C ASP A 11 5.90 17.86 -2.20
N MET A 12 6.34 16.87 -1.41
CA MET A 12 5.47 15.78 -0.97
C MET A 12 4.53 16.21 0.15
N PRO A 13 3.19 16.12 -0.03
CA PRO A 13 2.25 16.36 1.04
C PRO A 13 2.31 15.23 2.08
N TYR A 14 2.45 15.58 3.36
CA TYR A 14 2.40 14.64 4.48
C TYR A 14 1.08 14.77 5.22
N ARG A 15 0.31 13.69 5.26
CA ARG A 15 -1.03 13.64 5.83
C ARG A 15 -1.02 12.91 7.18
N ARG A 16 -1.73 13.45 8.16
CA ARG A 16 -1.88 12.82 9.47
C ARG A 16 -2.64 11.50 9.33
N THR A 17 -2.15 10.45 10.00
CA THR A 17 -2.78 9.13 10.01
C THR A 17 -3.86 9.08 11.10
N GLY A 18 -5.09 9.35 10.72
CA GLY A 18 -6.20 9.49 11.65
C GLY A 18 -5.91 10.53 12.73
N ARG A 19 -6.20 10.19 14.00
CA ARG A 19 -5.90 11.06 15.17
C ARG A 19 -4.46 10.94 15.69
N SER A 20 -3.66 10.05 15.09
CA SER A 20 -2.27 9.81 15.50
C SER A 20 -1.35 11.00 15.19
N GLY A 21 -0.21 11.09 15.88
CA GLY A 21 0.88 12.00 15.56
C GLY A 21 1.66 11.63 14.30
N LEU A 22 1.58 10.37 13.85
CA LEU A 22 2.27 9.90 12.66
C LEU A 22 1.69 10.56 11.40
N LYS A 23 2.57 11.00 10.51
CA LYS A 23 2.20 11.46 9.17
C LYS A 23 2.77 10.50 8.13
N LEU A 24 1.99 10.20 7.10
CA LEU A 24 2.46 9.47 5.93
C LEU A 24 2.53 10.40 4.71
N PRO A 25 3.45 10.16 3.78
CA PRO A 25 3.44 10.84 2.48
C PRO A 25 2.15 10.48 1.73
N ALA A 26 1.65 11.39 0.91
CA ALA A 26 0.44 11.15 0.10
C ALA A 26 0.59 9.91 -0.82
N LEU A 27 1.81 9.59 -1.21
CA LEU A 27 2.16 8.35 -1.92
C LEU A 27 3.18 7.56 -1.11
N SER A 28 2.94 6.25 -0.98
CA SER A 28 3.81 5.27 -0.33
C SER A 28 4.31 4.25 -1.35
N LEU A 29 5.50 3.68 -1.14
CA LEU A 29 6.06 2.67 -2.03
C LEU A 29 5.77 1.27 -1.52
N GLY A 30 5.04 0.46 -2.32
CA GLY A 30 4.81 -0.96 -2.07
C GLY A 30 5.90 -1.82 -2.69
N LEU A 31 6.48 -2.71 -1.90
CA LEU A 31 7.59 -3.54 -2.32
C LEU A 31 7.15 -4.95 -2.74
N TRP A 32 6.00 -5.06 -3.39
CA TRP A 32 5.51 -6.34 -3.91
C TRP A 32 5.97 -6.56 -5.36
N HIS A 33 6.36 -7.79 -5.74
CA HIS A 33 6.79 -8.26 -7.08
C HIS A 33 8.07 -7.65 -7.69
N ASN A 34 8.46 -6.43 -7.38
CA ASN A 34 9.63 -5.78 -7.98
C ASN A 34 10.88 -5.85 -7.09
N PHE A 35 10.76 -6.52 -5.94
CA PHE A 35 11.82 -6.67 -4.96
C PHE A 35 12.04 -8.15 -4.64
N GLY A 36 13.22 -8.64 -4.97
CA GLY A 36 13.59 -10.05 -4.84
C GLY A 36 14.70 -10.45 -5.81
N PRO A 37 15.12 -11.72 -5.82
CA PRO A 37 16.26 -12.19 -6.60
C PRO A 37 16.09 -12.11 -8.12
N ASP A 38 14.86 -12.08 -8.61
CA ASP A 38 14.54 -12.01 -10.05
C ASP A 38 14.72 -10.59 -10.64
N ARG A 39 15.11 -9.61 -9.81
CA ARG A 39 15.31 -8.23 -10.23
C ARG A 39 16.74 -7.77 -9.89
N PRO A 40 17.42 -7.04 -10.78
CA PRO A 40 18.75 -6.53 -10.49
C PRO A 40 18.76 -5.69 -9.20
N VAL A 41 19.69 -5.95 -8.31
CA VAL A 41 19.80 -5.25 -7.01
C VAL A 41 19.93 -3.74 -7.20
N GLU A 42 20.73 -3.29 -8.18
CA GLU A 42 20.88 -1.85 -8.44
C GLU A 42 19.59 -1.18 -8.93
N THR A 43 18.72 -1.90 -9.66
CA THR A 43 17.40 -1.37 -10.03
C THR A 43 16.51 -1.20 -8.78
N GLN A 44 16.50 -2.20 -7.90
CA GLN A 44 15.74 -2.12 -6.64
C GLN A 44 16.24 -0.94 -5.78
N ARG A 45 17.56 -0.82 -5.60
CA ARG A 45 18.17 0.28 -4.84
C ARG A 45 17.91 1.64 -5.50
N ALA A 46 17.98 1.73 -6.83
CA ALA A 46 17.67 2.97 -7.55
C ALA A 46 16.22 3.42 -7.32
N ILE A 47 15.24 2.49 -7.29
CA ILE A 47 13.84 2.80 -6.99
C ILE A 47 13.71 3.32 -5.54
N LEU A 48 14.31 2.65 -4.56
CA LEU A 48 14.25 3.04 -3.15
C LEU A 48 14.90 4.42 -2.89
N ARG A 49 16.09 4.64 -3.45
CA ARG A 49 16.79 5.94 -3.36
C ARG A 49 15.95 7.05 -3.99
N ARG A 50 15.40 6.78 -5.18
CA ARG A 50 14.58 7.77 -5.87
C ARG A 50 13.27 8.05 -5.13
N ALA A 51 12.65 7.03 -4.52
CA ALA A 51 11.49 7.21 -3.66
C ALA A 51 11.79 8.19 -2.52
N PHE A 52 12.85 7.96 -1.81
CA PHE A 52 13.27 8.81 -0.69
C PHE A 52 13.61 10.24 -1.16
N ASP A 53 14.32 10.39 -2.29
CA ASP A 53 14.64 11.69 -2.89
C ASP A 53 13.40 12.49 -3.34
N LEU A 54 12.28 11.81 -3.56
CA LEU A 54 10.98 12.40 -3.90
C LEU A 54 10.06 12.60 -2.68
N GLY A 55 10.55 12.35 -1.47
CA GLY A 55 9.78 12.48 -0.23
C GLY A 55 8.86 11.30 0.07
N VAL A 56 8.96 10.20 -0.66
CA VAL A 56 8.26 8.96 -0.34
C VAL A 56 9.02 8.26 0.79
N THR A 57 8.61 8.51 2.03
CA THR A 57 9.27 8.03 3.24
C THR A 57 8.69 6.73 3.80
N HIS A 58 7.57 6.24 3.26
CA HIS A 58 6.93 5.01 3.69
C HIS A 58 7.19 3.88 2.70
N PHE A 59 7.81 2.80 3.19
CA PHE A 59 8.06 1.55 2.48
C PHE A 59 7.19 0.45 3.08
N ASP A 60 6.27 -0.09 2.27
CA ASP A 60 5.27 -1.06 2.69
C ASP A 60 5.59 -2.46 2.17
N LEU A 61 5.69 -3.40 3.10
CA LEU A 61 6.01 -4.80 2.84
C LEU A 61 4.96 -5.75 3.43
N ALA A 62 5.20 -7.03 3.25
CA ALA A 62 4.61 -8.13 4.01
C ALA A 62 5.59 -9.30 4.04
N ASN A 63 5.45 -10.18 5.03
CA ASN A 63 6.31 -11.34 5.19
C ASN A 63 6.33 -12.25 3.96
N ASN A 64 5.20 -12.35 3.23
CA ASN A 64 5.04 -13.18 2.04
C ASN A 64 5.39 -12.48 0.72
N TYR A 65 5.88 -11.22 0.73
CA TYR A 65 6.25 -10.52 -0.50
C TYR A 65 7.58 -11.01 -1.08
N GLY A 66 7.63 -11.04 -2.40
CA GLY A 66 8.71 -11.55 -3.24
C GLY A 66 8.20 -11.75 -4.66
N PRO A 67 8.49 -12.86 -5.37
CA PRO A 67 8.94 -14.17 -4.95
C PRO A 67 10.45 -14.26 -4.64
N PRO A 68 10.90 -15.26 -3.85
CA PRO A 68 10.10 -16.09 -2.95
C PRO A 68 9.60 -15.31 -1.73
N PRO A 69 8.66 -15.84 -0.91
CA PRO A 69 8.22 -15.19 0.33
C PRO A 69 9.39 -14.76 1.22
N GLY A 70 9.35 -13.51 1.71
CA GLY A 70 10.42 -12.90 2.50
C GLY A 70 11.49 -12.18 1.70
N ALA A 71 11.55 -12.36 0.37
CA ALA A 71 12.61 -11.78 -0.46
C ALA A 71 12.55 -10.24 -0.50
N ALA A 72 11.35 -9.66 -0.50
CA ALA A 72 11.20 -8.21 -0.47
C ALA A 72 11.72 -7.59 0.82
N GLU A 73 11.47 -8.22 1.97
CA GLU A 73 12.01 -7.76 3.26
C GLU A 73 13.53 -7.89 3.30
N ALA A 74 14.08 -8.98 2.80
CA ALA A 74 15.54 -9.16 2.72
C ALA A 74 16.19 -8.10 1.80
N ALA A 75 15.58 -7.82 0.65
CA ALA A 75 16.07 -6.81 -0.29
C ALA A 75 16.04 -5.39 0.32
N LEU A 76 14.95 -5.05 1.06
CA LEU A 76 14.91 -3.78 1.78
C LEU A 76 15.95 -3.74 2.91
N GLY A 77 16.12 -4.83 3.67
CA GLY A 77 17.13 -4.93 4.74
C GLY A 77 18.56 -4.61 4.25
N GLU A 78 18.94 -5.17 3.11
CA GLU A 78 20.23 -4.86 2.48
C GLU A 78 20.32 -3.38 2.04
N ALA A 79 19.23 -2.82 1.50
CA ALA A 79 19.21 -1.41 1.12
C ALA A 79 19.25 -0.48 2.34
N LEU A 80 18.54 -0.81 3.42
CA LEU A 80 18.59 -0.06 4.68
C LEU A 80 20.01 0.02 5.23
N LYS A 81 20.71 -1.10 5.25
CA LYS A 81 22.10 -1.16 5.70
C LYS A 81 23.05 -0.39 4.78
N ALA A 82 22.88 -0.49 3.46
CA ALA A 82 23.83 0.06 2.49
C ALA A 82 23.60 1.56 2.20
N ASP A 83 22.34 2.00 2.17
CA ASP A 83 21.96 3.31 1.67
C ASP A 83 21.25 4.20 2.72
N PHE A 84 20.53 3.61 3.67
CA PHE A 84 19.63 4.32 4.57
C PHE A 84 19.99 4.19 6.06
N ALA A 85 21.17 3.69 6.40
CA ALA A 85 21.56 3.52 7.80
C ALA A 85 21.52 4.83 8.61
N ALA A 86 21.85 5.96 7.98
CA ALA A 86 21.76 7.30 8.60
C ALA A 86 20.35 7.91 8.54
N HIS A 87 19.39 7.26 7.88
CA HIS A 87 18.06 7.78 7.60
C HIS A 87 16.93 6.90 8.17
N ARG A 88 17.25 5.91 9.04
CA ARG A 88 16.23 5.00 9.59
C ARG A 88 15.08 5.76 10.25
N ASP A 89 15.39 6.80 11.01
CA ASP A 89 14.41 7.59 11.76
C ASP A 89 13.60 8.56 10.86
N GLU A 90 13.99 8.71 9.61
CA GLU A 90 13.25 9.46 8.59
C GLU A 90 12.31 8.57 7.76
N LEU A 91 12.37 7.25 7.95
CA LEU A 91 11.59 6.26 7.22
C LEU A 91 10.48 5.67 8.10
N VAL A 92 9.35 5.40 7.47
CA VAL A 92 8.30 4.52 8.00
C VAL A 92 8.41 3.19 7.28
N VAL A 93 8.69 2.12 8.01
CA VAL A 93 8.76 0.76 7.47
C VAL A 93 7.60 -0.05 8.04
N SER A 94 6.76 -0.58 7.16
CA SER A 94 5.64 -1.44 7.57
C SER A 94 5.79 -2.85 7.03
N THR A 95 5.34 -3.84 7.81
CA THR A 95 5.21 -5.22 7.34
C THR A 95 3.93 -5.85 7.87
N LYS A 96 3.55 -7.01 7.31
CA LYS A 96 2.28 -7.68 7.56
C LYS A 96 2.48 -9.18 7.67
N ALA A 97 1.61 -9.85 8.42
CA ALA A 97 1.49 -11.30 8.45
C ALA A 97 0.02 -11.74 8.37
N GLY A 98 -0.27 -12.84 7.67
CA GLY A 98 -1.62 -13.37 7.49
C GLY A 98 -1.75 -14.36 6.33
N TYR A 99 -0.86 -14.31 5.35
CA TYR A 99 -0.82 -15.25 4.23
C TYR A 99 0.24 -16.33 4.45
N LEU A 100 0.13 -17.43 3.68
CA LEU A 100 1.00 -18.60 3.79
C LEU A 100 2.49 -18.25 3.63
N MET A 101 3.27 -18.64 4.63
CA MET A 101 4.72 -18.51 4.64
C MET A 101 5.44 -19.86 4.62
N TRP A 102 4.88 -20.86 5.31
CA TRP A 102 5.41 -22.23 5.35
C TRP A 102 4.28 -23.24 5.52
N PRO A 103 4.45 -24.47 5.05
CA PRO A 103 3.41 -25.49 5.18
C PRO A 103 3.17 -25.91 6.63
N GLY A 104 1.95 -26.38 6.89
CA GLY A 104 1.52 -26.90 8.21
C GLY A 104 0.66 -25.91 9.00
N PRO A 105 0.28 -26.26 10.22
CA PRO A 105 -0.80 -25.57 10.94
C PRO A 105 -0.40 -24.21 11.55
N TYR A 106 0.87 -23.78 11.42
CA TYR A 106 1.38 -22.59 12.09
C TYR A 106 1.96 -21.56 11.11
N GLY A 107 1.80 -21.75 9.80
CA GLY A 107 2.44 -20.95 8.75
C GLY A 107 1.55 -19.92 8.09
N GLU A 108 0.34 -19.69 8.60
CA GLU A 108 -0.69 -18.86 7.96
C GLU A 108 -1.70 -18.31 9.00
N TRP A 109 -2.52 -17.33 8.59
CA TRP A 109 -3.68 -16.79 9.28
C TRP A 109 -3.36 -15.84 10.46
N GLY A 110 -4.26 -15.79 11.47
CA GLY A 110 -4.29 -14.75 12.50
C GLY A 110 -3.90 -15.18 13.89
N SER A 111 -3.47 -16.45 14.10
CA SER A 111 -3.12 -16.92 15.43
C SER A 111 -1.97 -16.12 16.04
N ARG A 112 -2.01 -15.92 17.35
CA ARG A 112 -0.94 -15.26 18.11
C ARG A 112 0.44 -15.88 17.84
N LYS A 113 0.50 -17.22 17.75
CA LYS A 113 1.72 -17.94 17.45
C LYS A 113 2.31 -17.54 16.09
N TYR A 114 1.47 -17.53 15.06
CA TYR A 114 1.91 -17.19 13.70
C TYR A 114 2.32 -15.72 13.58
N LEU A 115 1.50 -14.80 14.11
CA LEU A 115 1.77 -13.36 13.98
C LEU A 115 3.07 -12.95 14.64
N LEU A 116 3.32 -13.38 15.88
CA LEU A 116 4.54 -13.00 16.60
C LEU A 116 5.79 -13.67 16.03
N SER A 117 5.73 -14.96 15.66
CA SER A 117 6.87 -15.62 15.00
C SER A 117 7.16 -15.03 13.61
N SER A 118 6.14 -14.62 12.87
CA SER A 118 6.31 -13.94 11.58
C SER A 118 6.97 -12.58 11.74
N LEU A 119 6.56 -11.79 12.74
CA LEU A 119 7.20 -10.50 13.02
C LEU A 119 8.68 -10.67 13.36
N ASP A 120 9.05 -11.66 14.21
CA ASP A 120 10.44 -11.93 14.55
C ASP A 120 11.28 -12.29 13.30
N GLN A 121 10.72 -13.11 12.41
CA GLN A 121 11.36 -13.45 11.13
C GLN A 121 11.47 -12.24 10.20
N SER A 122 10.44 -11.37 10.14
CA SER A 122 10.46 -10.14 9.36
C SER A 122 11.54 -9.19 9.84
N LEU A 123 11.64 -8.96 11.15
CA LEU A 123 12.69 -8.14 11.76
C LEU A 123 14.09 -8.67 11.45
N ALA A 124 14.28 -9.99 11.49
CA ALA A 124 15.55 -10.62 11.12
C ALA A 124 15.91 -10.40 9.64
N ARG A 125 14.95 -10.51 8.71
CA ARG A 125 15.18 -10.25 7.28
C ARG A 125 15.45 -8.78 7.00
N LEU A 126 14.74 -7.87 7.66
CA LEU A 126 14.92 -6.43 7.56
C LEU A 126 16.20 -5.91 8.23
N GLY A 127 16.77 -6.69 9.16
CA GLY A 127 17.90 -6.25 10.00
C GLY A 127 17.52 -5.11 10.94
N LEU A 128 16.27 -5.07 11.41
CA LEU A 128 15.71 -4.04 12.28
C LEU A 128 15.33 -4.61 13.65
N GLU A 129 15.36 -3.77 14.67
CA GLU A 129 14.86 -4.10 16.01
C GLU A 129 13.34 -3.91 16.10
N TYR A 130 12.76 -2.99 15.30
CA TYR A 130 11.33 -2.73 15.21
C TYR A 130 10.92 -2.30 13.80
N VAL A 131 9.63 -2.51 13.49
CA VAL A 131 8.94 -1.85 12.36
C VAL A 131 8.06 -0.72 12.88
N ASP A 132 7.80 0.27 12.02
CA ASP A 132 6.93 1.39 12.42
C ASP A 132 5.48 0.93 12.48
N VAL A 133 5.01 0.13 11.51
CA VAL A 133 3.64 -0.41 11.52
C VAL A 133 3.65 -1.91 11.26
N PHE A 134 2.99 -2.67 12.12
CA PHE A 134 2.75 -4.10 11.93
C PHE A 134 1.27 -4.37 11.67
N TYR A 135 0.95 -5.06 10.58
CA TYR A 135 -0.43 -5.34 10.17
C TYR A 135 -0.83 -6.80 10.37
N SER A 136 -2.08 -7.01 10.81
CA SER A 136 -2.82 -8.21 10.43
C SER A 136 -3.23 -8.07 8.96
N HIS A 137 -2.70 -8.95 8.09
CA HIS A 137 -2.78 -8.80 6.62
C HIS A 137 -4.19 -9.11 6.08
N ARG A 138 -4.95 -9.95 6.77
CA ARG A 138 -6.35 -10.29 6.48
C ARG A 138 -7.02 -10.84 7.74
N PRO A 139 -8.37 -10.77 7.85
CA PRO A 139 -9.08 -11.43 8.92
C PRO A 139 -8.93 -12.96 8.82
N ASP A 140 -8.79 -13.61 9.97
CA ASP A 140 -8.83 -15.06 10.09
C ASP A 140 -10.26 -15.48 10.47
N PRO A 141 -10.94 -16.32 9.66
CA PRO A 141 -12.32 -16.71 9.94
C PRO A 141 -12.47 -17.63 11.16
N ASP A 142 -11.40 -18.32 11.55
CA ASP A 142 -11.42 -19.38 12.56
C ASP A 142 -10.74 -18.97 13.89
N THR A 143 -9.98 -17.85 13.89
CA THR A 143 -9.33 -17.34 15.11
C THR A 143 -10.16 -16.20 15.70
N PRO A 144 -10.46 -16.23 17.02
CA PRO A 144 -11.11 -15.10 17.69
C PRO A 144 -10.33 -13.80 17.46
N LEU A 145 -11.06 -12.72 17.14
CA LEU A 145 -10.43 -11.44 16.82
C LEU A 145 -9.60 -10.89 17.99
N GLU A 146 -10.01 -11.19 19.23
CA GLU A 146 -9.28 -10.85 20.45
C GLU A 146 -7.88 -11.46 20.51
N GLU A 147 -7.70 -12.69 19.99
CA GLU A 147 -6.37 -13.32 19.92
C GLU A 147 -5.48 -12.60 18.93
N THR A 148 -6.00 -12.30 17.73
CA THR A 148 -5.28 -11.58 16.68
C THR A 148 -4.90 -10.18 17.14
N MET A 149 -5.85 -9.41 17.69
CA MET A 149 -5.59 -8.05 18.20
C MET A 149 -4.67 -8.08 19.43
N GLY A 150 -4.82 -9.07 20.30
CA GLY A 150 -3.92 -9.31 21.43
C GLY A 150 -2.47 -9.62 21.00
N ALA A 151 -2.28 -10.27 19.85
CA ALA A 151 -0.96 -10.47 19.27
C ALA A 151 -0.35 -9.15 18.77
N LEU A 152 -1.12 -8.31 18.08
CA LEU A 152 -0.69 -6.98 17.63
C LEU A 152 -0.34 -6.08 18.84
N HIS A 153 -1.20 -6.05 19.88
CA HIS A 153 -0.90 -5.36 21.12
C HIS A 153 0.43 -5.82 21.72
N SER A 154 0.66 -7.14 21.77
CA SER A 154 1.90 -7.69 22.33
C SER A 154 3.14 -7.28 21.51
N ALA A 155 3.04 -7.16 20.20
CA ALA A 155 4.13 -6.67 19.35
C ALA A 155 4.54 -5.24 19.74
N VAL A 156 3.56 -4.37 20.04
CA VAL A 156 3.82 -3.01 20.53
C VAL A 156 4.44 -3.02 21.92
N GLN A 157 3.87 -3.80 22.85
CA GLN A 157 4.39 -3.89 24.24
C GLN A 157 5.82 -4.44 24.31
N GLN A 158 6.21 -5.29 23.35
CA GLN A 158 7.58 -5.80 23.21
C GLN A 158 8.52 -4.81 22.50
N GLY A 159 8.04 -3.66 22.05
CA GLY A 159 8.83 -2.68 21.30
C GLY A 159 9.22 -3.13 19.89
N LYS A 160 8.57 -4.18 19.34
CA LYS A 160 8.83 -4.72 17.99
C LYS A 160 8.01 -4.04 16.91
N ALA A 161 6.99 -3.27 17.25
CA ALA A 161 6.23 -2.38 16.40
C ALA A 161 5.89 -1.11 17.15
N LEU A 162 5.90 0.05 16.48
CA LEU A 162 5.48 1.31 17.10
C LEU A 162 3.95 1.46 17.04
N TYR A 163 3.36 1.01 15.95
CA TYR A 163 1.93 1.09 15.67
C TYR A 163 1.43 -0.21 15.06
N VAL A 164 0.10 -0.37 15.07
CA VAL A 164 -0.57 -1.51 14.47
C VAL A 164 -1.64 -1.11 13.46
N GLY A 165 -1.82 -1.96 12.46
CA GLY A 165 -2.82 -1.81 11.42
C GLY A 165 -3.54 -3.11 11.10
N VAL A 166 -4.62 -2.99 10.32
CA VAL A 166 -5.33 -4.12 9.73
C VAL A 166 -5.46 -3.92 8.22
N SER A 167 -5.63 -5.00 7.47
CA SER A 167 -5.83 -4.97 6.03
C SER A 167 -6.93 -5.97 5.62
N ASN A 168 -7.75 -5.62 4.64
CA ASN A 168 -8.83 -6.46 4.11
C ASN A 168 -9.94 -6.83 5.12
N TYR A 169 -10.09 -6.08 6.19
CA TYR A 169 -11.17 -6.20 7.15
C TYR A 169 -12.42 -5.48 6.64
N SER A 170 -13.62 -6.00 6.94
CA SER A 170 -14.86 -5.27 6.69
C SER A 170 -14.99 -4.05 7.63
N ALA A 171 -15.97 -3.18 7.36
CA ALA A 171 -16.28 -2.05 8.24
C ALA A 171 -16.60 -2.52 9.67
N GLU A 172 -17.40 -3.59 9.82
CA GLU A 172 -17.76 -4.18 11.12
C GLU A 172 -16.53 -4.76 11.84
N GLN A 173 -15.74 -5.59 11.14
CA GLN A 173 -14.51 -6.15 11.71
C GLN A 173 -13.50 -5.08 12.10
N THR A 174 -13.44 -3.97 11.34
CA THR A 174 -12.55 -2.85 11.66
C THR A 174 -13.00 -2.12 12.92
N ARG A 175 -14.32 -1.90 13.10
CA ARG A 175 -14.86 -1.30 14.35
C ARG A 175 -14.55 -2.19 15.55
N GLU A 176 -14.74 -3.49 15.42
CA GLU A 176 -14.47 -4.42 16.50
C GLU A 176 -12.97 -4.53 16.82
N ALA A 177 -12.10 -4.59 15.80
CA ALA A 177 -10.65 -4.55 15.99
C ALA A 177 -10.21 -3.26 16.72
N ALA A 178 -10.76 -2.11 16.33
CA ALA A 178 -10.46 -0.83 16.96
C ALA A 178 -10.94 -0.77 18.41
N ARG A 179 -12.12 -1.35 18.71
CA ARG A 179 -12.64 -1.47 20.09
C ARG A 179 -11.70 -2.31 20.97
N ILE A 180 -11.37 -3.53 20.52
CA ILE A 180 -10.49 -4.46 21.25
C ILE A 180 -9.11 -3.83 21.50
N LEU A 181 -8.48 -3.28 20.46
CA LEU A 181 -7.18 -2.62 20.57
C LEU A 181 -7.24 -1.39 21.49
N GLY A 182 -8.33 -0.63 21.45
CA GLY A 182 -8.57 0.51 22.35
C GLY A 182 -8.64 0.10 23.81
N GLU A 183 -9.34 -0.99 24.13
CA GLU A 183 -9.42 -1.56 25.48
C GLU A 183 -8.07 -2.06 25.99
N LEU A 184 -7.22 -2.58 25.09
CA LEU A 184 -5.85 -2.99 25.39
C LEU A 184 -4.87 -1.80 25.53
N GLY A 185 -5.29 -0.56 25.21
CA GLY A 185 -4.44 0.63 25.25
C GLY A 185 -3.48 0.76 24.05
N THR A 186 -3.76 0.07 22.95
CA THR A 186 -3.01 0.15 21.68
C THR A 186 -3.96 0.56 20.55
N PRO A 187 -4.21 1.85 20.33
CA PRO A 187 -5.16 2.30 19.32
C PRO A 187 -4.82 1.80 17.92
N LEU A 188 -5.83 1.35 17.16
CA LEU A 188 -5.67 1.04 15.75
C LEU A 188 -5.24 2.30 15.01
N LEU A 189 -4.09 2.24 14.33
CA LEU A 189 -3.56 3.39 13.60
C LEU A 189 -4.18 3.54 12.22
N ILE A 190 -4.26 2.43 11.47
CA ILE A 190 -4.47 2.48 10.02
C ILE A 190 -5.12 1.21 9.50
N HIS A 191 -5.94 1.36 8.47
CA HIS A 191 -6.48 0.26 7.68
C HIS A 191 -5.93 0.32 6.26
N GLN A 192 -5.53 -0.83 5.70
CA GLN A 192 -5.08 -0.94 4.31
C GLN A 192 -6.10 -1.71 3.45
N PRO A 193 -7.06 -1.02 2.78
CA PRO A 193 -8.02 -1.62 1.86
C PRO A 193 -7.51 -1.63 0.41
N ARG A 194 -8.06 -2.53 -0.43
CA ARG A 194 -8.03 -2.36 -1.88
C ARG A 194 -8.98 -1.25 -2.27
N TYR A 195 -8.48 -0.25 -2.99
CA TYR A 195 -9.30 0.88 -3.40
C TYR A 195 -8.75 1.55 -4.66
N SER A 196 -9.60 1.72 -5.65
CA SER A 196 -9.28 2.37 -6.93
C SER A 196 -10.54 3.00 -7.54
N MET A 197 -10.41 3.69 -8.66
CA MET A 197 -11.55 4.18 -9.43
C MET A 197 -12.47 3.03 -9.91
N LEU A 198 -11.92 1.83 -10.15
CA LEU A 198 -12.63 0.65 -10.65
C LEU A 198 -13.05 -0.34 -9.53
N ASP A 199 -12.55 -0.16 -8.32
CA ASP A 199 -12.93 -0.95 -7.14
C ASP A 199 -13.30 -0.01 -5.98
N ARG A 200 -14.57 0.30 -5.85
CA ARG A 200 -15.12 1.27 -4.90
C ARG A 200 -15.76 0.63 -3.68
N ARG A 201 -15.60 -0.67 -3.48
CA ARG A 201 -16.16 -1.39 -2.32
C ARG A 201 -15.92 -0.70 -0.98
N PRO A 202 -14.75 -0.09 -0.69
CA PRO A 202 -14.57 0.64 0.57
C PRO A 202 -15.53 1.81 0.78
N GLU A 203 -16.03 2.44 -0.29
CA GLU A 203 -17.11 3.45 -0.21
C GLU A 203 -18.46 2.76 -0.04
N ASP A 204 -18.79 1.82 -0.94
CA ASP A 204 -20.10 1.21 -1.07
C ASP A 204 -20.48 0.36 0.16
N GLU A 205 -19.50 -0.29 0.79
CA GLU A 205 -19.65 -1.14 1.98
C GLU A 205 -19.45 -0.35 3.29
N GLY A 206 -19.30 0.98 3.23
CA GLY A 206 -19.21 1.87 4.38
C GLY A 206 -17.90 1.77 5.18
N LEU A 207 -16.83 1.21 4.59
CA LEU A 207 -15.53 1.10 5.27
C LEU A 207 -14.90 2.48 5.48
N LEU A 208 -14.91 3.35 4.45
CA LEU A 208 -14.36 4.70 4.59
C LEU A 208 -15.09 5.50 5.66
N ASP A 209 -16.42 5.36 5.77
CA ASP A 209 -17.23 6.01 6.81
C ASP A 209 -16.84 5.51 8.20
N ALA A 210 -16.64 4.19 8.36
CA ALA A 210 -16.15 3.61 9.61
C ALA A 210 -14.77 4.16 10.01
N LEU A 211 -13.86 4.34 9.06
CA LEU A 211 -12.53 4.88 9.32
C LEU A 211 -12.59 6.35 9.76
N ASP A 212 -13.45 7.15 9.13
CA ASP A 212 -13.68 8.56 9.52
C ASP A 212 -14.28 8.63 10.95
N GLU A 213 -15.30 7.82 11.27
CA GLU A 213 -15.90 7.72 12.60
C GLU A 213 -14.87 7.36 13.69
N LEU A 214 -14.02 6.38 13.39
CA LEU A 214 -12.99 5.88 14.30
C LEU A 214 -11.75 6.78 14.36
N GLN A 215 -11.63 7.75 13.46
CA GLN A 215 -10.42 8.55 13.26
C GLN A 215 -9.18 7.68 13.03
N VAL A 216 -9.33 6.64 12.23
CA VAL A 216 -8.28 5.71 11.80
C VAL A 216 -7.81 6.09 10.40
N GLY A 217 -6.51 6.06 10.16
CA GLY A 217 -5.95 6.35 8.83
C GLY A 217 -6.30 5.28 7.80
N SER A 218 -6.21 5.65 6.52
CA SER A 218 -6.40 4.73 5.40
C SER A 218 -5.22 4.79 4.42
N ILE A 219 -4.75 3.61 3.97
CA ILE A 219 -3.76 3.51 2.90
C ILE A 219 -4.27 2.55 1.82
N ALA A 220 -4.54 3.08 0.62
CA ALA A 220 -5.13 2.31 -0.46
C ALA A 220 -4.08 1.50 -1.21
N TYR A 221 -4.24 0.16 -1.26
CA TYR A 221 -3.43 -0.67 -2.16
C TYR A 221 -4.15 -0.92 -3.49
N SER A 222 -3.38 -1.26 -4.53
CA SER A 222 -3.85 -1.40 -5.93
C SER A 222 -4.61 -0.19 -6.50
N PRO A 223 -4.18 1.06 -6.22
CA PRO A 223 -4.89 2.25 -6.71
C PRO A 223 -4.90 2.37 -8.24
N LEU A 224 -3.98 1.67 -8.92
CA LEU A 224 -3.88 1.59 -10.39
C LEU A 224 -4.51 0.31 -10.97
N GLU A 225 -5.29 -0.43 -10.17
CA GLU A 225 -6.02 -1.64 -10.56
C GLU A 225 -5.17 -2.62 -11.38
N GLN A 226 -4.09 -3.12 -10.76
CA GLN A 226 -3.14 -4.05 -11.37
C GLN A 226 -2.49 -3.54 -12.68
N GLY A 227 -2.50 -2.22 -12.91
CA GLY A 227 -1.95 -1.56 -14.09
C GLY A 227 -3.00 -1.18 -15.14
N LEU A 228 -4.27 -1.52 -14.98
CA LEU A 228 -5.35 -1.12 -15.89
C LEU A 228 -5.45 0.41 -16.03
N LEU A 229 -5.27 1.13 -14.94
CA LEU A 229 -5.34 2.59 -14.88
C LEU A 229 -3.99 3.27 -15.22
N THR A 230 -3.10 2.61 -15.99
CA THR A 230 -1.80 3.20 -16.37
C THR A 230 -1.70 3.66 -17.82
N GLY A 231 -2.76 3.54 -18.60
CA GLY A 231 -2.76 3.82 -20.03
C GLY A 231 -2.13 2.72 -20.91
N ARG A 232 -1.55 1.66 -20.33
CA ARG A 232 -0.91 0.55 -21.09
C ARG A 232 -1.89 -0.24 -21.97
N TYR A 233 -3.17 -0.26 -21.58
CA TYR A 233 -4.20 -1.08 -22.22
C TYR A 233 -5.11 -0.29 -23.18
N LEU A 234 -4.84 0.99 -23.43
CA LEU A 234 -5.66 1.84 -24.29
C LEU A 234 -5.67 1.37 -25.77
N ASP A 235 -4.55 0.79 -26.22
CA ASP A 235 -4.38 0.32 -27.61
C ASP A 235 -4.34 -1.22 -27.72
N GLY A 236 -4.75 -1.91 -26.67
CA GLY A 236 -4.77 -3.37 -26.59
C GLY A 236 -3.93 -3.92 -25.43
N ILE A 237 -3.70 -5.24 -25.43
CA ILE A 237 -2.93 -5.93 -24.39
C ILE A 237 -1.46 -6.05 -24.82
N PRO A 238 -0.51 -5.33 -24.21
CA PRO A 238 0.91 -5.49 -24.53
C PRO A 238 1.44 -6.86 -24.12
N GLU A 239 2.31 -7.45 -24.93
CA GLU A 239 2.89 -8.80 -24.68
C GLU A 239 3.64 -8.89 -23.34
N ASP A 240 4.27 -7.81 -22.92
CA ASP A 240 5.01 -7.69 -21.64
C ASP A 240 4.12 -7.26 -20.47
N SER A 241 2.80 -7.23 -20.66
CA SER A 241 1.85 -6.81 -19.63
C SER A 241 1.45 -7.95 -18.68
N ARG A 242 0.91 -7.57 -17.51
CA ARG A 242 0.38 -8.54 -16.55
C ARG A 242 -0.79 -9.33 -17.12
N ALA A 243 -1.66 -8.72 -17.93
CA ALA A 243 -2.79 -9.40 -18.57
C ALA A 243 -2.36 -10.41 -19.64
N ALA A 244 -1.16 -10.30 -20.20
CA ALA A 244 -0.58 -11.26 -21.16
C ALA A 244 0.21 -12.39 -20.47
N SER A 245 0.40 -12.33 -19.15
CA SER A 245 1.14 -13.33 -18.37
C SER A 245 0.20 -14.27 -17.59
N ASP A 246 0.72 -15.38 -17.07
CA ASP A 246 0.00 -16.31 -16.17
C ASP A 246 -0.23 -15.69 -14.76
N SER A 247 -0.52 -14.39 -14.70
CA SER A 247 -0.77 -13.72 -13.42
C SER A 247 -2.12 -14.10 -12.84
N PRO A 248 -2.21 -14.53 -11.58
CA PRO A 248 -3.49 -14.81 -10.94
C PRO A 248 -4.31 -13.53 -10.63
N PHE A 249 -3.75 -12.34 -10.83
CA PHE A 249 -4.35 -11.06 -10.45
C PHE A 249 -4.99 -10.29 -11.60
N LEU A 250 -4.56 -10.54 -12.84
CA LEU A 250 -5.13 -9.94 -14.05
C LEU A 250 -4.87 -10.87 -15.21
N ASN A 251 -5.92 -11.27 -15.91
CA ASN A 251 -5.86 -12.09 -17.14
C ASN A 251 -6.38 -11.28 -18.36
N SER A 252 -6.18 -11.81 -19.56
CA SER A 252 -6.62 -11.16 -20.80
C SER A 252 -8.14 -10.96 -20.87
N ASP A 253 -8.92 -11.90 -20.31
CA ASP A 253 -10.38 -11.86 -20.37
C ASP A 253 -10.98 -10.72 -19.55
N ALA A 254 -10.22 -10.19 -18.58
CA ALA A 254 -10.62 -9.02 -17.81
C ALA A 254 -10.48 -7.70 -18.59
N VAL A 255 -9.71 -7.69 -19.70
CA VAL A 255 -9.49 -6.51 -20.54
C VAL A 255 -10.49 -6.51 -21.70
N THR A 256 -11.75 -6.25 -21.40
CA THR A 256 -12.85 -6.23 -22.39
C THR A 256 -12.84 -4.93 -23.19
N GLU A 257 -13.49 -4.93 -24.38
CA GLU A 257 -13.67 -3.71 -25.20
C GLU A 257 -14.40 -2.61 -24.42
N ASP A 258 -15.40 -2.97 -23.60
CA ASP A 258 -16.11 -2.04 -22.73
C ASP A 258 -15.16 -1.38 -21.72
N LEU A 259 -14.34 -2.17 -21.02
CA LEU A 259 -13.34 -1.64 -20.11
C LEU A 259 -12.37 -0.70 -20.83
N VAL A 260 -11.86 -1.09 -22.00
CA VAL A 260 -10.96 -0.24 -22.80
C VAL A 260 -11.64 1.06 -23.20
N GLY A 261 -12.92 1.03 -23.56
CA GLY A 261 -13.74 2.23 -23.82
C GLY A 261 -13.79 3.18 -22.60
N ARG A 262 -14.03 2.64 -21.42
CA ARG A 262 -14.01 3.41 -20.16
C ARG A 262 -12.61 3.99 -19.86
N LEU A 263 -11.56 3.19 -20.03
CA LEU A 263 -10.19 3.66 -19.82
C LEU A 263 -9.82 4.81 -20.76
N ARG A 264 -10.27 4.77 -22.01
CA ARG A 264 -10.09 5.87 -22.98
C ARG A 264 -10.81 7.14 -22.54
N ALA A 265 -12.08 7.01 -22.09
CA ALA A 265 -12.84 8.14 -21.59
C ALA A 265 -12.20 8.77 -20.35
N LEU A 266 -11.71 7.95 -19.40
CA LEU A 266 -10.94 8.44 -18.26
C LEU A 266 -9.62 9.11 -18.69
N ASN A 267 -8.94 8.58 -19.70
CA ASN A 267 -7.72 9.16 -20.21
C ASN A 267 -7.93 10.53 -20.89
N GLU A 268 -9.10 10.79 -21.49
CA GLU A 268 -9.49 12.12 -21.98
C GLU A 268 -9.63 13.11 -20.83
N ILE A 269 -10.25 12.71 -19.72
CA ILE A 269 -10.32 13.55 -18.51
C ILE A 269 -8.91 13.82 -17.98
N ALA A 270 -8.04 12.79 -17.90
CA ALA A 270 -6.67 12.97 -17.46
C ALA A 270 -5.93 14.00 -18.35
N GLY A 271 -6.07 13.89 -19.69
CA GLY A 271 -5.48 14.82 -20.64
C GLY A 271 -5.93 16.27 -20.44
N SER A 272 -7.23 16.50 -20.17
CA SER A 272 -7.75 17.85 -19.87
C SER A 272 -7.20 18.46 -18.60
N ARG A 273 -6.76 17.61 -17.64
CA ARG A 273 -6.12 17.99 -16.37
C ARG A 273 -4.59 18.13 -16.49
N GLY A 274 -4.00 17.86 -17.66
CA GLY A 274 -2.55 17.79 -17.84
C GLY A 274 -1.90 16.62 -17.09
N GLN A 275 -2.64 15.55 -16.85
CA GLN A 275 -2.22 14.36 -16.13
C GLN A 275 -2.18 13.12 -17.04
N THR A 276 -1.36 12.13 -16.70
CA THR A 276 -1.51 10.77 -17.23
C THR A 276 -2.71 10.08 -16.57
N LEU A 277 -3.23 9.00 -17.18
CA LEU A 277 -4.30 8.21 -16.59
C LEU A 277 -3.91 7.68 -15.19
N ALA A 278 -2.65 7.26 -15.01
CA ALA A 278 -2.14 6.84 -13.71
C ALA A 278 -2.17 7.98 -12.67
N GLN A 279 -1.79 9.18 -13.07
CA GLN A 279 -1.82 10.36 -12.19
C GLN A 279 -3.26 10.74 -11.83
N LEU A 280 -4.19 10.71 -12.78
CA LEU A 280 -5.62 10.92 -12.52
C LEU A 280 -6.14 9.90 -11.49
N ALA A 281 -5.85 8.61 -11.68
CA ALA A 281 -6.30 7.55 -10.78
C ALA A 281 -5.77 7.73 -9.36
N LEU A 282 -4.49 8.07 -9.21
CA LEU A 282 -3.87 8.34 -7.91
C LEU A 282 -4.44 9.60 -7.26
N ALA A 283 -4.61 10.68 -8.02
CA ALA A 283 -5.23 11.91 -7.53
C ALA A 283 -6.66 11.66 -7.06
N TRP A 284 -7.43 10.87 -7.82
CA TRP A 284 -8.80 10.52 -7.47
C TRP A 284 -8.88 9.71 -6.14
N VAL A 285 -8.01 8.73 -5.95
CA VAL A 285 -7.92 7.97 -4.68
C VAL A 285 -7.61 8.90 -3.51
N LEU A 286 -6.76 9.90 -3.72
CA LEU A 286 -6.32 10.85 -2.69
C LEU A 286 -7.27 12.04 -2.49
N ARG A 287 -8.32 12.17 -3.32
CA ARG A 287 -9.27 13.30 -3.25
C ARG A 287 -9.92 13.44 -1.88
N GLY A 288 -10.21 14.65 -1.50
CA GLY A 288 -10.95 14.94 -0.25
C GLY A 288 -10.23 14.50 1.04
N GLY A 289 -9.06 13.88 0.96
CA GLY A 289 -8.24 13.56 2.13
C GLY A 289 -8.70 12.37 2.98
N ARG A 290 -9.76 11.64 2.61
CA ARG A 290 -10.23 10.42 3.31
C ARG A 290 -9.19 9.29 3.28
N VAL A 291 -8.46 9.16 2.18
CA VAL A 291 -7.32 8.26 2.06
C VAL A 291 -6.05 9.01 2.43
N THR A 292 -5.36 8.54 3.46
CA THR A 292 -4.12 9.17 3.96
C THR A 292 -3.01 9.06 2.93
N SER A 293 -2.84 7.88 2.32
CA SER A 293 -1.78 7.59 1.36
C SER A 293 -2.24 6.58 0.31
N ALA A 294 -1.77 6.70 -0.92
CA ALA A 294 -1.96 5.68 -1.96
C ALA A 294 -0.66 4.89 -2.16
N LEU A 295 -0.78 3.56 -2.15
CA LEU A 295 0.36 2.66 -2.23
C LEU A 295 0.67 2.34 -3.70
N VAL A 296 1.80 2.78 -4.20
CA VAL A 296 2.24 2.55 -5.58
C VAL A 296 3.37 1.53 -5.64
N GLY A 297 3.32 0.62 -6.60
CA GLY A 297 4.45 -0.21 -7.00
C GLY A 297 5.18 0.44 -8.17
N ALA A 298 6.50 0.27 -8.24
CA ALA A 298 7.29 0.74 -9.37
C ALA A 298 8.30 -0.30 -9.82
N SER A 299 8.51 -0.44 -11.12
CA SER A 299 9.53 -1.31 -11.74
C SER A 299 10.77 -0.51 -12.20
N SER A 300 10.70 0.82 -12.12
CA SER A 300 11.79 1.73 -12.45
C SER A 300 11.64 3.07 -11.72
N PRO A 301 12.72 3.85 -11.54
CA PRO A 301 12.65 5.21 -11.00
C PRO A 301 11.70 6.12 -11.81
N ARG A 302 11.72 6.02 -13.14
CA ARG A 302 10.85 6.80 -14.03
C ARG A 302 9.36 6.55 -13.79
N GLN A 303 8.97 5.28 -13.59
CA GLN A 303 7.57 4.95 -13.28
C GLN A 303 7.14 5.54 -11.92
N LEU A 304 8.03 5.53 -10.95
CA LEU A 304 7.78 6.16 -9.67
C LEU A 304 7.63 7.69 -9.80
N GLU A 305 8.51 8.34 -10.57
CA GLU A 305 8.44 9.78 -10.85
C GLU A 305 7.11 10.16 -11.50
N ASP A 306 6.64 9.37 -12.47
CA ASP A 306 5.33 9.59 -13.10
C ASP A 306 4.21 9.49 -12.06
N SER A 307 4.22 8.45 -11.22
CA SER A 307 3.23 8.29 -10.15
C SER A 307 3.26 9.46 -9.15
N VAL A 308 4.45 9.91 -8.75
CA VAL A 308 4.60 11.06 -7.83
C VAL A 308 4.08 12.35 -8.48
N GLY A 309 4.14 12.48 -9.79
CA GLY A 309 3.53 13.59 -10.53
C GLY A 309 2.04 13.83 -10.23
N ALA A 310 1.32 12.83 -9.75
CA ALA A 310 -0.09 12.94 -9.36
C ALA A 310 -0.34 14.01 -8.29
N ILE A 311 0.61 14.24 -7.37
CA ILE A 311 0.45 15.19 -6.26
C ILE A 311 0.33 16.65 -6.72
N ARG A 312 0.68 16.95 -7.96
CA ARG A 312 0.64 18.32 -8.50
C ARG A 312 -0.78 18.82 -8.76
N ASN A 313 -1.75 17.91 -8.92
CA ASN A 313 -3.14 18.27 -9.18
C ASN A 313 -4.07 17.24 -8.51
N LEU A 314 -4.36 17.44 -7.22
CA LEU A 314 -5.21 16.56 -6.40
C LEU A 314 -6.66 17.05 -6.31
N ASP A 315 -6.94 18.27 -6.75
CA ASP A 315 -8.25 18.87 -6.65
C ASP A 315 -9.13 18.46 -7.84
N PHE A 316 -10.39 18.21 -7.56
CA PHE A 316 -11.42 17.87 -8.54
C PHE A 316 -12.60 18.81 -8.34
N ASP A 317 -13.15 19.30 -9.44
CA ASP A 317 -14.45 19.94 -9.38
C ASP A 317 -15.60 18.92 -9.41
N THR A 318 -16.82 19.41 -9.15
CA THR A 318 -18.00 18.55 -9.07
C THR A 318 -18.35 17.92 -10.42
N GLU A 319 -18.12 18.62 -11.53
CA GLU A 319 -18.43 18.14 -12.88
C GLU A 319 -17.44 17.03 -13.28
N GLU A 320 -16.15 17.20 -12.99
CA GLU A 320 -15.14 16.16 -13.21
C GLU A 320 -15.48 14.87 -12.46
N LEU A 321 -15.85 14.98 -11.16
CA LEU A 321 -16.23 13.82 -10.36
C LEU A 321 -17.49 13.15 -10.90
N ALA A 322 -18.50 13.91 -11.31
CA ALA A 322 -19.73 13.36 -11.89
C ALA A 322 -19.43 12.60 -13.20
N ARG A 323 -18.61 13.17 -14.08
CA ARG A 323 -18.19 12.49 -15.33
C ARG A 323 -17.41 11.20 -15.06
N ILE A 324 -16.50 11.21 -14.09
CA ILE A 324 -15.78 10.01 -13.68
C ILE A 324 -16.76 8.96 -13.17
N ASP A 325 -17.70 9.35 -12.31
CA ASP A 325 -18.74 8.46 -11.77
C ASP A 325 -19.62 7.83 -12.85
N GLU A 326 -20.02 8.58 -13.88
CA GLU A 326 -20.76 8.06 -15.03
C GLU A 326 -19.97 7.00 -15.81
N ILE A 327 -18.65 7.18 -15.97
CA ILE A 327 -17.79 6.24 -16.69
C ILE A 327 -17.58 4.93 -15.90
N VAL A 328 -17.42 5.01 -14.58
CA VAL A 328 -17.01 3.86 -13.76
C VAL A 328 -18.15 3.06 -13.14
N LYS A 329 -19.35 3.64 -13.00
CA LYS A 329 -20.52 3.04 -12.32
C LYS A 329 -21.42 2.18 -13.21
N ILE A 330 -21.04 1.85 -14.42
CA ILE A 330 -21.85 1.02 -15.33
C ILE A 330 -21.64 -0.46 -15.05
#